data_579c836ffd360534fc17951ee6039354
#
_entry.id   579c836ffd360534fc17951ee6039354
#
_cell.length_a   1.000
_cell.length_b   1.000
_cell.length_c   1.000
_cell.angle_alpha   90.00
_cell.angle_beta   90.00
_cell.angle_gamma   90.00
#
_symmetry.space_group_name_H-M   'P 1'
#
loop_
_entity.id
_entity.type
_entity.pdbx_description
1 polymer ?
#
loop_
_entity_poly.entity_id
_entity_poly.type
_entity_poly.pdbx_seq_one_letter_code
_entity_poly.pdbx_strand_id
1 'polypeptide(L)'
;MRWSEISARQPALGAVADRLLIEPGVLLAGTIRRDGTARISGVEPLVLDGDLWLSMMSGSAKCRDLGRDPRIVLNSVITSPSPPAEIKVRGTARAVTGQDQQQRYAAAVREQIGWQPVVGQFTLFVVDVADVAYIGSEPGTGAQHVARWPSGEEYIRPQLTPTSLGPPQAVSRLLAPD
;
A
#
# COMPACT_ATOMS: atom_id res chain seq x y z
N MET A 1 -11.44 -2.27 -5.54
CA MET A 1 -12.06 -2.65 -4.24
C MET A 1 -11.61 -1.71 -3.16
N ARG A 2 -12.38 -1.55 -2.09
CA ARG A 2 -12.05 -0.67 -0.97
C ARG A 2 -10.96 -1.29 -0.08
N TRP A 3 -10.20 -0.46 0.60
CA TRP A 3 -9.18 -0.92 1.56
C TRP A 3 -9.76 -1.79 2.67
N SER A 4 -10.91 -1.38 3.23
CA SER A 4 -11.61 -2.13 4.28
C SER A 4 -12.06 -3.54 3.89
N GLU A 5 -12.19 -3.84 2.60
CA GLU A 5 -12.55 -5.19 2.13
C GLU A 5 -11.43 -6.20 2.34
N ILE A 6 -10.17 -5.75 2.40
CA ILE A 6 -9.02 -6.60 2.68
C ILE A 6 -9.14 -7.12 4.11
N SER A 7 -9.29 -6.22 5.08
CA SER A 7 -9.44 -6.58 6.49
C SER A 7 -10.71 -7.38 6.77
N ALA A 8 -11.79 -7.12 6.03
CA ALA A 8 -13.03 -7.89 6.17
C ALA A 8 -12.92 -9.34 5.68
N ARG A 9 -12.12 -9.59 4.62
CA ARG A 9 -12.00 -10.92 4.00
C ARG A 9 -10.77 -11.69 4.45
N GLN A 10 -9.69 -11.01 4.77
CA GLN A 10 -8.42 -11.57 5.28
C GLN A 10 -7.89 -10.69 6.42
N PRO A 11 -8.45 -10.80 7.63
CA PRO A 11 -8.14 -9.90 8.75
C PRO A 11 -6.65 -9.83 9.08
N ALA A 12 -5.95 -10.95 9.06
CA ALA A 12 -4.52 -11.01 9.36
C ALA A 12 -3.68 -10.26 8.30
N LEU A 13 -3.98 -10.41 7.00
CA LEU A 13 -3.32 -9.66 5.95
C LEU A 13 -3.65 -8.17 6.05
N GLY A 14 -4.90 -7.83 6.36
CA GLY A 14 -5.32 -6.44 6.56
C GLY A 14 -4.54 -5.77 7.69
N ALA A 15 -4.42 -6.42 8.85
CA ALA A 15 -3.67 -5.89 9.99
C ALA A 15 -2.17 -5.69 9.66
N VAL A 16 -1.56 -6.65 8.95
CA VAL A 16 -0.16 -6.51 8.52
C VAL A 16 -0.01 -5.40 7.47
N ALA A 17 -0.98 -5.25 6.56
CA ALA A 17 -0.96 -4.18 5.57
C ALA A 17 -1.09 -2.80 6.24
N ASP A 18 -1.95 -2.64 7.21
CA ASP A 18 -2.07 -1.40 8.00
C ASP A 18 -0.75 -1.08 8.71
N ARG A 19 -0.17 -2.06 9.43
CA ARG A 19 1.09 -1.89 10.17
C ARG A 19 2.28 -1.54 9.26
N LEU A 20 2.42 -2.16 8.09
CA LEU A 20 3.60 -1.98 7.23
C LEU A 20 3.45 -0.86 6.20
N LEU A 21 2.23 -0.56 5.76
CA LEU A 21 2.02 0.41 4.69
C LEU A 21 1.42 1.74 5.19
N ILE A 22 0.54 1.70 6.18
CA ILE A 22 -0.21 2.88 6.63
C ILE A 22 0.43 3.53 7.87
N GLU A 23 0.69 2.77 8.93
CA GLU A 23 1.21 3.28 10.20
C GLU A 23 2.56 4.02 10.10
N PRO A 24 3.49 3.65 9.18
CA PRO A 24 4.72 4.41 9.01
C PRO A 24 4.51 5.85 8.51
N GLY A 25 3.31 6.20 8.06
CA GLY A 25 2.95 7.55 7.59
C GLY A 25 3.52 7.92 6.23
N VAL A 26 4.33 7.07 5.62
CA VAL A 26 4.88 7.26 4.27
C VAL A 26 4.98 5.93 3.54
N LEU A 27 4.64 5.93 2.26
CA LEU A 27 4.80 4.80 1.35
C LEU A 27 5.47 5.24 0.04
N LEU A 28 5.92 4.29 -0.77
CA LEU A 28 6.42 4.53 -2.11
C LEU A 28 5.30 4.30 -3.13
N ALA A 29 4.99 5.32 -3.92
CA ALA A 29 4.04 5.24 -5.01
C ALA A 29 4.77 5.17 -6.34
N GLY A 30 4.56 4.10 -7.09
CA GLY A 30 5.00 3.91 -8.46
C GLY A 30 3.94 4.40 -9.44
N THR A 31 4.29 5.33 -10.31
CA THR A 31 3.44 5.87 -11.39
C THR A 31 4.13 5.73 -12.75
N ILE A 32 3.39 5.90 -13.83
CA ILE A 32 3.90 5.74 -15.19
C ILE A 32 4.07 7.12 -15.83
N ARG A 33 5.31 7.46 -16.21
CA ARG A 33 5.61 8.71 -16.91
C ARG A 33 5.03 8.71 -18.32
N ARG A 34 5.03 9.89 -18.96
CA ARG A 34 4.54 10.06 -20.32
C ARG A 34 5.29 9.20 -21.35
N ASP A 35 6.55 8.94 -21.11
CA ASP A 35 7.41 8.10 -21.95
C ASP A 35 7.29 6.60 -21.66
N GLY A 36 6.38 6.21 -20.76
CA GLY A 36 6.18 4.82 -20.36
C GLY A 36 7.13 4.32 -19.26
N THR A 37 8.12 5.11 -18.85
CA THR A 37 9.04 4.72 -17.79
C THR A 37 8.40 4.88 -16.40
N ALA A 38 8.89 4.11 -15.42
CA ALA A 38 8.40 4.18 -14.04
C ALA A 38 8.93 5.42 -13.32
N ARG A 39 8.10 5.98 -12.43
CA ARG A 39 8.48 6.95 -11.41
C ARG A 39 8.17 6.38 -10.05
N ILE A 40 9.07 6.56 -9.08
CA ILE A 40 8.83 6.28 -7.67
C ILE A 40 8.83 7.60 -6.91
N SER A 41 7.89 7.75 -5.99
CA SER A 41 7.75 8.95 -5.15
C SER A 41 7.26 8.56 -3.76
N GLY A 42 7.75 9.24 -2.72
CA GLY A 42 7.13 9.17 -1.39
C GLY A 42 5.74 9.84 -1.42
N VAL A 43 4.79 9.23 -0.73
CA VAL A 43 3.41 9.73 -0.55
C VAL A 43 2.93 9.36 0.85
N GLU A 44 2.12 10.21 1.46
CA GLU A 44 1.50 9.99 2.75
C GLU A 44 0.12 9.33 2.54
N PRO A 45 -0.09 8.10 3.06
CA PRO A 45 -1.38 7.43 2.97
C PRO A 45 -2.30 7.86 4.10
N LEU A 46 -3.60 7.85 3.83
CA LEU A 46 -4.64 7.96 4.84
C LEU A 46 -5.74 6.94 4.56
N VAL A 47 -6.13 6.16 5.55
CA VAL A 47 -7.36 5.35 5.48
C VAL A 47 -8.48 6.14 6.14
N LEU A 48 -9.50 6.47 5.35
CA LEU A 48 -10.66 7.23 5.81
C LEU A 48 -11.92 6.60 5.22
N ASP A 49 -12.91 6.33 6.07
CA ASP A 49 -14.19 5.70 5.71
C ASP A 49 -14.02 4.35 4.98
N GLY A 50 -12.92 3.64 5.25
CA GLY A 50 -12.60 2.34 4.65
C GLY A 50 -11.97 2.41 3.26
N ASP A 51 -11.63 3.60 2.76
CA ASP A 51 -10.91 3.80 1.51
C ASP A 51 -9.47 4.25 1.78
N LEU A 52 -8.56 3.89 0.88
CA LEU A 52 -7.17 4.37 0.89
C LEU A 52 -7.07 5.65 0.06
N TRP A 53 -6.65 6.72 0.71
CA TRP A 53 -6.53 8.06 0.14
C TRP A 53 -5.08 8.49 0.04
N LEU A 54 -4.76 9.18 -1.05
CA LEU A 54 -3.46 9.79 -1.29
C LEU A 54 -3.67 11.25 -1.70
N SER A 55 -2.97 12.18 -1.04
CA SER A 55 -2.93 13.57 -1.49
C SER A 55 -1.59 13.90 -2.11
N MET A 56 -1.61 14.75 -3.10
CA MET A 56 -0.42 15.17 -3.82
C MET A 56 -0.49 16.65 -4.10
N MET A 57 0.64 17.36 -4.03
CA MET A 57 0.70 18.75 -4.46
C MET A 57 0.14 18.86 -5.88
N SER A 58 -0.81 19.76 -6.08
CA SER A 58 -1.40 20.03 -7.39
C SER A 58 -0.31 20.37 -8.42
N GLY A 59 -0.40 19.77 -9.60
CA GLY A 59 0.59 19.95 -10.65
C GLY A 59 1.94 19.26 -10.43
N SER A 60 2.12 18.44 -9.37
CA SER A 60 3.32 17.63 -9.22
C SER A 60 3.44 16.58 -10.35
N ALA A 61 4.67 16.10 -10.59
CA ALA A 61 4.90 15.14 -11.67
C ALA A 61 4.07 13.85 -11.52
N LYS A 62 4.01 13.31 -10.30
CA LYS A 62 3.20 12.12 -9.97
C LYS A 62 1.69 12.37 -10.15
N CYS A 63 1.22 13.57 -9.82
CA CYS A 63 -0.18 13.98 -10.04
C CYS A 63 -0.52 14.00 -11.53
N ARG A 64 0.37 14.59 -12.38
CA ARG A 64 0.19 14.56 -13.84
C ARG A 64 0.26 13.16 -14.44
N ASP A 65 1.12 12.29 -13.88
CA ASP A 65 1.22 10.90 -14.31
C ASP A 65 -0.12 10.18 -14.08
N LEU A 66 -0.67 10.26 -12.87
CA LEU A 66 -1.96 9.64 -12.51
C LEU A 66 -3.16 10.22 -13.26
N GLY A 67 -3.11 11.51 -13.60
CA GLY A 67 -4.14 12.13 -14.44
C GLY A 67 -4.17 11.59 -15.87
N ARG A 68 -3.06 11.01 -16.35
CA ARG A 68 -2.94 10.40 -17.67
C ARG A 68 -3.11 8.90 -17.65
N ASP A 69 -2.51 8.24 -16.68
CA ASP A 69 -2.54 6.79 -16.49
C ASP A 69 -2.81 6.50 -15.00
N PRO A 70 -4.03 6.04 -14.67
CA PRO A 70 -4.44 5.88 -13.28
C PRO A 70 -3.79 4.68 -12.58
N ARG A 71 -3.05 3.83 -13.29
CA ARG A 71 -2.38 2.67 -12.71
C ARG A 71 -1.35 3.08 -11.69
N ILE A 72 -1.40 2.45 -10.52
CA ILE A 72 -0.51 2.74 -9.41
C ILE A 72 -0.04 1.46 -8.74
N VAL A 73 1.20 1.47 -8.28
CA VAL A 73 1.74 0.48 -7.36
C VAL A 73 2.17 1.21 -6.09
N LEU A 74 1.74 0.72 -4.94
CA LEU A 74 2.19 1.21 -3.65
C LEU A 74 3.07 0.14 -3.00
N ASN A 75 4.14 0.56 -2.34
CA ASN A 75 5.05 -0.33 -1.64
C ASN A 75 5.38 0.26 -0.26
N SER A 76 5.41 -0.59 0.75
CA SER A 76 5.85 -0.18 2.08
C SER A 76 7.33 0.22 2.07
N VAL A 77 7.69 1.15 2.94
CA VAL A 77 9.09 1.48 3.21
C VAL A 77 9.60 0.50 4.27
N ILE A 78 10.69 -0.19 3.98
CA ILE A 78 11.31 -1.07 4.97
C ILE A 78 11.98 -0.19 6.03
N THR A 79 11.38 -0.14 7.22
CA THR A 79 11.86 0.68 8.34
C THR A 79 12.66 -0.12 9.36
N SER A 80 12.60 -1.45 9.29
CA SER A 80 13.36 -2.36 10.16
C SER A 80 14.12 -3.38 9.32
N PRO A 81 15.42 -3.61 9.61
CA PRO A 81 16.23 -4.52 8.81
C PRO A 81 15.94 -6.01 9.09
N SER A 82 15.22 -6.37 10.16
CA SER A 82 15.05 -7.78 10.53
C SER A 82 13.79 -8.03 11.34
N PRO A 83 12.99 -9.04 10.93
CA PRO A 83 13.00 -9.66 9.61
C PRO A 83 12.46 -8.72 8.55
N PRO A 84 13.03 -8.69 7.34
CA PRO A 84 12.51 -7.83 6.28
C PRO A 84 11.14 -8.31 5.84
N ALA A 85 10.20 -7.37 5.78
CA ALA A 85 8.85 -7.62 5.28
C ALA A 85 8.35 -6.41 4.49
N GLU A 86 7.57 -6.66 3.46
CA GLU A 86 6.99 -5.63 2.61
C GLU A 86 5.53 -5.93 2.26
N ILE A 87 4.77 -4.88 2.06
CA ILE A 87 3.44 -4.91 1.44
C ILE A 87 3.52 -4.21 0.10
N LYS A 88 2.98 -4.87 -0.91
CA LYS A 88 2.75 -4.30 -2.25
C LYS A 88 1.26 -4.24 -2.54
N VAL A 89 0.81 -3.10 -3.04
CA VAL A 89 -0.58 -2.90 -3.46
C VAL A 89 -0.57 -2.47 -4.92
N ARG A 90 -1.36 -3.13 -5.76
CA ARG A 90 -1.65 -2.66 -7.11
C ARG A 90 -3.09 -2.20 -7.20
N GLY A 91 -3.31 -1.17 -7.99
CA GLY A 91 -4.65 -0.64 -8.20
C GLY A 91 -4.69 0.49 -9.19
N THR A 92 -5.77 1.26 -9.13
CA THR A 92 -5.94 2.50 -9.88
C THR A 92 -6.25 3.65 -8.94
N ALA A 93 -5.65 4.80 -9.18
CA ALA A 93 -5.88 6.02 -8.43
C ALA A 93 -6.87 6.91 -9.19
N ARG A 94 -8.03 7.14 -8.61
CA ARG A 94 -9.07 8.00 -9.19
C ARG A 94 -9.06 9.36 -8.50
N ALA A 95 -8.91 10.43 -9.30
CA ALA A 95 -8.98 11.79 -8.77
C ALA A 95 -10.36 12.11 -8.18
N VAL A 96 -10.36 12.81 -7.06
CA VAL A 96 -11.56 13.23 -6.34
C VAL A 96 -11.62 14.76 -6.35
N THR A 97 -12.67 15.30 -7.01
CA THR A 97 -12.88 16.74 -7.20
C THR A 97 -13.95 17.32 -6.29
N GLY A 98 -14.72 16.48 -5.59
CA GLY A 98 -15.78 16.91 -4.69
C GLY A 98 -15.22 17.70 -3.51
N GLN A 99 -15.70 18.94 -3.32
CA GLN A 99 -15.23 19.84 -2.27
C GLN A 99 -15.46 19.26 -0.87
N ASP A 100 -16.62 18.64 -0.64
CA ASP A 100 -16.95 18.02 0.65
C ASP A 100 -15.98 16.88 1.00
N GLN A 101 -15.61 16.06 0.01
CA GLN A 101 -14.64 14.97 0.22
C GLN A 101 -13.25 15.52 0.52
N GLN A 102 -12.82 16.59 -0.16
CA GLN A 102 -11.54 17.24 0.12
C GLN A 102 -11.53 17.90 1.51
N GLN A 103 -12.63 18.50 1.95
CA GLN A 103 -12.76 19.05 3.29
C GLN A 103 -12.71 17.96 4.38
N ARG A 104 -13.42 16.84 4.18
CA ARG A 104 -13.38 15.70 5.11
C ARG A 104 -11.97 15.10 5.20
N TYR A 105 -11.30 14.92 4.07
CA TYR A 105 -9.92 14.48 4.03
C TYR A 105 -9.00 15.45 4.80
N ALA A 106 -9.09 16.75 4.53
CA ALA A 106 -8.27 17.77 5.19
C ALA A 106 -8.49 17.81 6.73
N ALA A 107 -9.74 17.61 7.17
CA ALA A 107 -10.07 17.51 8.59
C ALA A 107 -9.45 16.26 9.24
N ALA A 108 -9.53 15.10 8.56
CA ALA A 108 -8.94 13.86 9.06
C ALA A 108 -7.39 13.92 9.14
N VAL A 109 -6.73 14.53 8.15
CA VAL A 109 -5.27 14.79 8.21
C VAL A 109 -4.93 15.67 9.41
N ARG A 110 -5.70 16.73 9.65
CA ARG A 110 -5.49 17.60 10.81
C ARG A 110 -5.60 16.84 12.12
N GLU A 111 -6.59 15.98 12.25
CA GLU A 111 -6.78 15.15 13.46
C GLU A 111 -5.60 14.20 13.68
N GLN A 112 -5.08 13.60 12.61
CA GLN A 112 -4.01 12.61 12.68
C GLN A 112 -2.63 13.21 12.96
N ILE A 113 -2.27 14.32 12.33
CA ILE A 113 -0.90 14.88 12.37
C ILE A 113 -0.83 16.36 12.81
N GLY A 114 -1.96 16.98 13.16
CA GLY A 114 -2.00 18.37 13.61
C GLY A 114 -1.82 19.42 12.51
N TRP A 115 -1.66 19.01 11.24
CA TRP A 115 -1.55 19.90 10.08
C TRP A 115 -2.72 19.70 9.13
N GLN A 116 -3.27 20.79 8.60
CA GLN A 116 -4.41 20.74 7.68
C GLN A 116 -4.03 21.21 6.29
N PRO A 117 -4.14 20.34 5.26
CA PRO A 117 -3.96 20.77 3.89
C PRO A 117 -5.03 21.76 3.46
N VAL A 118 -4.64 22.76 2.67
CA VAL A 118 -5.56 23.78 2.15
C VAL A 118 -6.32 23.19 0.96
N VAL A 119 -7.65 23.14 1.07
CA VAL A 119 -8.54 22.68 -0.01
C VAL A 119 -8.30 23.52 -1.28
N GLY A 120 -8.15 22.83 -2.41
CA GLY A 120 -7.80 23.46 -3.71
C GLY A 120 -6.30 23.56 -3.99
N GLN A 121 -5.42 23.34 -3.01
CA GLN A 121 -3.97 23.35 -3.21
C GLN A 121 -3.35 21.93 -3.34
N PHE A 122 -4.16 20.90 -3.21
CA PHE A 122 -3.77 19.50 -3.42
C PHE A 122 -4.74 18.80 -4.37
N THR A 123 -4.26 17.76 -5.02
CA THR A 123 -5.10 16.82 -5.76
C THR A 123 -5.27 15.57 -4.90
N LEU A 124 -6.52 15.20 -4.65
CA LEU A 124 -6.88 14.04 -3.86
C LEU A 124 -7.17 12.86 -4.78
N PHE A 125 -6.66 11.70 -4.41
CA PHE A 125 -6.93 10.44 -5.09
C PHE A 125 -7.47 9.42 -4.09
N VAL A 126 -8.45 8.64 -4.53
CA VAL A 126 -8.84 7.40 -3.86
C VAL A 126 -8.29 6.23 -4.65
N VAL A 127 -7.73 5.25 -3.94
CA VAL A 127 -7.15 4.06 -4.57
C VAL A 127 -8.17 2.94 -4.61
N ASP A 128 -8.51 2.51 -5.82
CA ASP A 128 -9.27 1.29 -6.07
C ASP A 128 -8.28 0.13 -6.13
N VAL A 129 -8.23 -0.67 -5.05
CA VAL A 129 -7.27 -1.75 -4.86
C VAL A 129 -7.63 -2.94 -5.74
N ALA A 130 -6.68 -3.41 -6.55
CA ALA A 130 -6.82 -4.63 -7.37
C ALA A 130 -6.25 -5.86 -6.66
N ASP A 131 -5.04 -5.74 -6.09
CA ASP A 131 -4.44 -6.81 -5.30
C ASP A 131 -3.48 -6.27 -4.23
N VAL A 132 -3.23 -7.13 -3.23
CA VAL A 132 -2.26 -6.92 -2.16
C VAL A 132 -1.37 -8.15 -2.07
N ALA A 133 -0.07 -7.95 -1.91
CA ALA A 133 0.89 -9.01 -1.65
C ALA A 133 1.72 -8.64 -0.41
N TYR A 134 1.74 -9.55 0.54
CA TYR A 134 2.71 -9.59 1.63
C TYR A 134 3.88 -10.46 1.23
N ILE A 135 5.10 -10.01 1.50
CA ILE A 135 6.32 -10.78 1.34
C ILE A 135 7.17 -10.52 2.57
N GLY A 136 7.48 -11.55 3.33
CA GLY A 136 8.28 -11.46 4.54
C GLY A 136 9.27 -12.61 4.67
N SER A 137 10.22 -12.49 5.59
CA SER A 137 11.16 -13.55 5.95
C SER A 137 10.88 -14.03 7.37
N GLU A 138 10.86 -15.33 7.56
CA GLU A 138 10.67 -15.94 8.87
C GLU A 138 11.97 -15.84 9.70
N PRO A 139 11.89 -15.34 10.93
CA PRO A 139 13.04 -15.27 11.81
C PRO A 139 13.66 -16.66 12.05
N GLY A 140 14.99 -16.75 12.01
CA GLY A 140 15.73 -17.98 12.30
C GLY A 140 15.82 -18.99 11.18
N THR A 141 14.83 -19.10 10.29
CA THR A 141 14.84 -20.03 9.15
C THR A 141 15.19 -19.37 7.83
N GLY A 142 14.97 -18.06 7.72
CA GLY A 142 15.14 -17.32 6.47
C GLY A 142 14.13 -17.70 5.38
N ALA A 143 13.13 -18.53 5.68
CA ALA A 143 12.07 -18.88 4.74
C ALA A 143 11.30 -17.65 4.31
N GLN A 144 10.99 -17.54 3.02
CA GLN A 144 10.16 -16.46 2.49
C GLN A 144 8.69 -16.82 2.65
N HIS A 145 7.93 -15.94 3.30
CA HIS A 145 6.48 -16.03 3.40
C HIS A 145 5.83 -15.11 2.37
N VAL A 146 4.83 -15.61 1.68
CA VAL A 146 4.03 -14.82 0.73
C VAL A 146 2.55 -15.07 0.99
N ALA A 147 1.78 -13.98 1.10
CA ALA A 147 0.33 -14.02 1.13
C ALA A 147 -0.24 -13.04 0.12
N ARG A 148 -1.33 -13.40 -0.56
CA ARG A 148 -1.93 -12.61 -1.62
C ARG A 148 -3.43 -12.47 -1.46
N TRP A 149 -3.93 -11.31 -1.75
CA TRP A 149 -5.35 -11.00 -1.86
C TRP A 149 -5.63 -10.42 -3.26
N PRO A 150 -6.72 -10.72 -3.95
CA PRO A 150 -7.88 -11.49 -3.48
C PRO A 150 -7.78 -13.01 -3.69
N SER A 151 -6.66 -13.54 -4.20
CA SER A 151 -6.56 -14.99 -4.50
C SER A 151 -6.66 -15.87 -3.25
N GLY A 152 -6.33 -15.34 -2.07
CA GLY A 152 -6.22 -16.13 -0.83
C GLY A 152 -5.02 -17.08 -0.83
N GLU A 153 -4.08 -16.88 -1.74
CA GLU A 153 -2.90 -17.71 -1.90
C GLU A 153 -1.90 -17.41 -0.79
N GLU A 154 -1.53 -18.44 -0.03
CA GLU A 154 -0.50 -18.36 1.00
C GLU A 154 0.50 -19.49 0.83
N TYR A 155 1.79 -19.16 0.88
CA TYR A 155 2.85 -20.17 0.78
C TYR A 155 4.14 -19.73 1.45
N ILE A 156 4.99 -20.70 1.78
CA ILE A 156 6.38 -20.47 2.17
C ILE A 156 7.31 -21.03 1.11
N ARG A 157 8.48 -20.40 1.00
CA ARG A 157 9.62 -20.91 0.24
C ARG A 157 10.78 -21.11 1.20
N PRO A 158 11.17 -22.36 1.51
CA PRO A 158 12.27 -22.61 2.44
C PRO A 158 13.56 -22.04 1.87
N GLN A 159 14.39 -21.48 2.74
CA GLN A 159 15.73 -21.05 2.37
C GLN A 159 16.61 -22.28 2.19
N LEU A 160 17.17 -22.47 1.01
CA LEU A 160 18.08 -23.58 0.71
C LEU A 160 19.55 -23.15 0.90
N THR A 161 19.86 -21.91 0.54
CA THR A 161 21.16 -21.26 0.75
C THR A 161 20.95 -19.79 1.09
N PRO A 162 21.96 -19.03 1.53
CA PRO A 162 21.80 -17.59 1.79
C PRO A 162 21.23 -16.79 0.60
N THR A 163 21.31 -17.31 -0.61
CA THR A 163 20.90 -16.61 -1.83
C THR A 163 19.89 -17.37 -2.67
N SER A 164 19.36 -18.50 -2.19
CA SER A 164 18.39 -19.30 -2.95
C SER A 164 17.25 -19.81 -2.09
N LEU A 165 16.05 -19.84 -2.70
CA LEU A 165 14.83 -20.34 -2.09
C LEU A 165 14.36 -21.59 -2.81
N GLY A 166 13.77 -22.51 -2.06
CA GLY A 166 13.12 -23.71 -2.58
C GLY A 166 11.79 -23.42 -3.28
N PRO A 167 11.12 -24.47 -3.78
CA PRO A 167 9.81 -24.35 -4.38
C PRO A 167 8.77 -23.88 -3.34
N PRO A 168 7.70 -23.18 -3.78
CA PRO A 168 6.63 -22.77 -2.89
C PRO A 168 5.90 -23.99 -2.32
N GLN A 169 5.62 -23.93 -1.02
CA GLN A 169 4.85 -24.90 -0.29
C GLN A 169 3.61 -24.20 0.26
N ALA A 170 2.43 -24.62 -0.18
CA ALA A 170 1.18 -24.02 0.28
C ALA A 170 1.05 -24.20 1.79
N VAL A 171 0.64 -23.15 2.48
CA VAL A 171 0.36 -23.12 3.91
C VAL A 171 -0.92 -22.34 4.15
N SER A 172 -1.58 -22.65 5.24
CA SER A 172 -2.69 -21.84 5.75
C SER A 172 -2.23 -21.21 7.07
N ARG A 173 -2.43 -19.90 7.25
CA ARG A 173 -2.10 -19.12 8.44
C ARG A 173 -0.64 -18.65 8.55
N LEU A 174 -0.07 -18.11 7.46
CA LEU A 174 1.17 -17.34 7.54
C LEU A 174 1.06 -16.12 8.44
N LEU A 175 -0.11 -15.53 8.43
CA LEU A 175 -0.46 -14.33 9.14
C LEU A 175 -1.49 -14.68 10.22
N ALA A 176 -1.13 -15.58 11.16
CA ALA A 176 -1.96 -15.78 12.33
C ALA A 176 -2.00 -14.46 13.12
N PRO A 177 -3.16 -14.02 13.60
CA PRO A 177 -3.20 -12.94 14.58
C PRO A 177 -2.42 -13.41 15.82
N ASP A 178 -1.52 -12.55 16.33
CA ASP A 178 -0.88 -12.72 17.64
C ASP A 178 -1.93 -12.73 18.77
#